data_8ba3694537ef6a9750f7fe8eb59da53c
#
_entry.id   8ba3694537ef6a9750f7fe8eb59da53c
#
_cell.length_a   1.000
_cell.length_b   1.000
_cell.length_c   1.000
_cell.angle_alpha   90.00
_cell.angle_beta   90.00
_cell.angle_gamma   90.00
#
_symmetry.space_group_name_H-M   'P 1'
#
loop_
_entity.id
_entity.type
_entity.pdbx_description
1 polymer ?
#
loop_
_entity_poly.entity_id
_entity_poly.type
_entity_poly.pdbx_seq_one_letter_code
_entity_poly.pdbx_strand_id
1 'polypeptide(L)'
;MTRRAERAPGALALRPPAEVMRLARLGALHRSRLSFMPTLLRRLCTLGFRFDRPLWQVDARGVGRALYRVRGMGRSYTLVAFSHDLDPAMRTDRVIAEAWDATFALVDGEVDAADLARLEADVPYQEAGRVGPREIVLSRANKSVRAFEAVADALAAGRQPEAGLIESVGYLMRTTAVYGSGKFGAADRDAWADRPEFRGAFQPEMLAVWLIRAFTLDLVEHVARARAPDTAAPLDPALKRRLGVGNSTGLGMAPFLVNHPALLHAWIAARETALARMRARPAASAGEAERLAALLETARADAEGWETQDARYAERIAGLRADLAALAARIAPAAAEPFPWDALHRDAAALGTEAQERLVSLLIDLGGEAMDDLPEAMDADEDAAFAIDGRMRLGALRAGAAEVFGWALATDFDRPEARARLWYVSADKAEPRLAEREEAPLEPWEQPLATGRDVAAALAALSDEPDHETVGAALMRRPEHRHSVRRVQRALRLPYAEIRDNLIGADLVPVDLLRCKLAFFGATRFDPRSDRWLRIAMYRGAPTPERMLPA
;
A
#
# COMPACT_ATOMS: atom_id res chain seq x y z
N MET A 1 35.31 20.37 8.71
CA MET A 1 35.90 19.24 7.95
C MET A 1 35.14 17.98 8.31
N THR A 2 34.10 17.67 7.55
CA THR A 2 33.27 16.49 7.72
C THR A 2 34.02 15.31 7.09
N ARG A 3 34.39 14.32 7.89
CA ARG A 3 34.91 13.04 7.38
C ARG A 3 33.84 12.39 6.49
N ARG A 4 34.05 12.45 5.19
CA ARG A 4 33.39 11.56 4.24
C ARG A 4 33.73 10.14 4.70
N ALA A 5 32.72 9.38 5.13
CA ALA A 5 32.90 7.96 5.39
C ALA A 5 33.45 7.32 4.11
N GLU A 6 34.66 6.82 4.17
CA GLU A 6 35.28 6.03 3.09
C GLU A 6 34.41 4.77 2.90
N ARG A 7 33.80 4.67 1.74
CA ARG A 7 33.00 3.51 1.34
C ARG A 7 33.92 2.33 1.10
N ALA A 8 33.54 1.17 1.64
CA ALA A 8 34.19 -0.09 1.31
C ALA A 8 34.17 -0.28 -0.22
N PRO A 9 35.28 -0.70 -0.84
CA PRO A 9 35.34 -0.91 -2.28
C PRO A 9 34.39 -2.05 -2.67
N GLY A 10 33.37 -1.75 -3.50
CA GLY A 10 32.44 -2.72 -4.08
C GLY A 10 30.96 -2.55 -3.73
N ALA A 11 30.56 -1.75 -2.73
CA ALA A 11 29.17 -1.53 -2.43
C ALA A 11 28.59 -0.43 -3.34
N LEU A 12 27.62 -0.77 -4.20
CA LEU A 12 26.83 0.20 -4.95
C LEU A 12 26.05 1.09 -3.98
N ALA A 13 26.10 2.39 -4.22
CA ALA A 13 25.38 3.35 -3.39
C ALA A 13 23.87 3.20 -3.62
N LEU A 14 23.10 3.35 -2.54
CA LEU A 14 21.66 3.58 -2.63
C LEU A 14 21.41 4.89 -3.40
N ARG A 15 20.29 4.95 -4.13
CA ARG A 15 19.88 6.23 -4.74
C ARG A 15 19.66 7.29 -3.64
N PRO A 16 20.04 8.55 -3.88
CA PRO A 16 19.95 9.57 -2.85
C PRO A 16 18.49 9.89 -2.48
N PRO A 17 18.18 10.19 -1.21
CA PRO A 17 16.84 10.57 -0.79
C PRO A 17 16.26 11.77 -1.56
N ALA A 18 17.12 12.70 -1.98
CA ALA A 18 16.71 13.84 -2.80
C ALA A 18 16.11 13.43 -4.16
N GLU A 19 16.43 12.25 -4.65
CA GLU A 19 15.84 11.67 -5.86
C GLU A 19 14.62 10.80 -5.53
N VAL A 20 14.78 9.86 -4.59
CA VAL A 20 13.79 8.82 -4.31
C VAL A 20 12.54 9.37 -3.63
N MET A 21 12.71 10.34 -2.71
CA MET A 21 11.63 10.89 -1.88
C MET A 21 10.85 12.02 -2.54
N ARG A 22 11.00 12.21 -3.85
CA ARG A 22 10.15 13.11 -4.63
C ARG A 22 8.79 12.48 -4.91
N LEU A 23 7.72 13.26 -4.80
CA LEU A 23 6.36 12.77 -5.00
C LEU A 23 6.16 12.14 -6.39
N ALA A 24 6.75 12.72 -7.44
CA ALA A 24 6.70 12.17 -8.79
C ALA A 24 7.27 10.74 -8.86
N ARG A 25 8.35 10.45 -8.14
CA ARG A 25 8.96 9.13 -8.09
C ARG A 25 8.20 8.18 -7.15
N LEU A 26 7.79 8.66 -5.97
CA LEU A 26 6.95 7.89 -5.05
C LEU A 26 5.63 7.48 -5.70
N GLY A 27 5.01 8.38 -6.48
CA GLY A 27 3.81 8.10 -7.24
C GLY A 27 4.02 7.15 -8.42
N ALA A 28 5.24 6.96 -8.87
CA ALA A 28 5.61 6.00 -9.92
C ALA A 28 6.02 4.63 -9.38
N LEU A 29 6.10 4.44 -8.05
CA LEU A 29 6.47 3.16 -7.46
C LEU A 29 5.47 2.06 -7.83
N HIS A 30 6.00 0.88 -8.07
CA HIS A 30 5.22 -0.32 -8.35
C HIS A 30 5.43 -1.38 -7.29
N ARG A 31 4.45 -2.28 -7.17
CA ARG A 31 4.54 -3.45 -6.32
C ARG A 31 5.78 -4.29 -6.66
N SER A 32 6.29 -4.94 -5.66
CA SER A 32 7.37 -5.91 -5.81
C SER A 32 7.23 -7.01 -4.75
N ARG A 33 8.15 -7.95 -4.77
CA ARG A 33 8.30 -8.98 -3.75
C ARG A 33 8.33 -8.44 -2.31
N LEU A 34 8.79 -7.20 -2.12
CA LEU A 34 8.88 -6.54 -0.81
C LEU A 34 7.55 -5.92 -0.34
N SER A 35 6.51 -5.92 -1.18
CA SER A 35 5.19 -5.43 -0.79
C SER A 35 4.54 -6.35 0.25
N PHE A 36 3.65 -5.80 1.07
CA PHE A 36 3.10 -6.50 2.25
C PHE A 36 2.32 -7.77 1.91
N MET A 37 1.45 -7.72 0.89
CA MET A 37 0.66 -8.88 0.47
C MET A 37 1.51 -10.07 0.01
N PRO A 38 2.45 -9.94 -0.94
CA PRO A 38 3.29 -11.06 -1.33
C PRO A 38 4.25 -11.53 -0.23
N THR A 39 4.67 -10.63 0.67
CA THR A 39 5.49 -10.99 1.84
C THR A 39 4.72 -11.90 2.78
N LEU A 40 3.46 -11.56 3.14
CA LEU A 40 2.62 -12.43 3.97
C LEU A 40 2.47 -13.82 3.36
N LEU A 41 2.10 -13.88 2.07
CA LEU A 41 1.82 -15.17 1.43
C LEU A 41 3.05 -16.08 1.44
N ARG A 42 4.23 -15.54 1.15
CA ARG A 42 5.47 -16.34 1.21
C ARG A 42 5.77 -16.82 2.63
N ARG A 43 5.61 -15.95 3.65
CA ARG A 43 5.82 -16.36 5.04
C ARG A 43 4.90 -17.48 5.47
N LEU A 44 3.61 -17.38 5.19
CA LEU A 44 2.67 -18.44 5.52
C LEU A 44 3.05 -19.77 4.87
N CYS A 45 3.50 -19.74 3.60
CA CYS A 45 4.03 -20.93 2.92
C CYS A 45 5.28 -21.48 3.59
N THR A 46 6.29 -20.64 3.81
CA THR A 46 7.58 -21.03 4.39
C THR A 46 7.42 -21.58 5.81
N LEU A 47 6.51 -21.00 6.59
CA LEU A 47 6.23 -21.45 7.96
C LEU A 47 5.25 -22.65 8.03
N GLY A 48 4.85 -23.19 6.89
CA GLY A 48 4.05 -24.40 6.81
C GLY A 48 2.61 -24.25 7.30
N PHE A 49 2.05 -23.06 7.20
CA PHE A 49 0.64 -22.84 7.53
C PHE A 49 -0.26 -23.69 6.62
N ARG A 50 -1.44 -24.03 7.13
CA ARG A 50 -2.48 -24.78 6.43
C ARG A 50 -3.79 -24.03 6.48
N PHE A 51 -4.62 -24.23 5.46
CA PHE A 51 -5.93 -23.60 5.34
C PHE A 51 -7.03 -24.66 5.38
N ASP A 52 -8.11 -24.37 6.12
CA ASP A 52 -9.36 -25.10 6.06
C ASP A 52 -10.57 -24.16 6.22
N ARG A 53 -11.73 -24.65 5.84
CA ARG A 53 -13.02 -23.98 5.98
C ARG A 53 -13.94 -24.82 6.87
N PRO A 54 -13.84 -24.68 8.21
CA PRO A 54 -14.55 -25.56 9.16
C PRO A 54 -16.07 -25.35 9.17
N LEU A 55 -16.57 -24.20 8.72
CA LEU A 55 -17.99 -23.91 8.71
C LEU A 55 -18.41 -23.19 7.42
N TRP A 56 -19.54 -23.66 6.85
CA TRP A 56 -20.27 -22.97 5.79
C TRP A 56 -21.77 -23.15 6.03
N GLN A 57 -22.42 -22.13 6.58
CA GLN A 57 -23.84 -22.07 6.88
C GLN A 57 -24.45 -20.86 6.17
N VAL A 58 -24.52 -20.95 4.84
CA VAL A 58 -25.04 -19.89 3.97
C VAL A 58 -26.25 -20.45 3.21
N ASP A 59 -27.36 -19.73 3.24
CA ASP A 59 -28.59 -20.10 2.57
C ASP A 59 -28.54 -19.90 1.05
N ALA A 60 -29.60 -20.26 0.34
CA ALA A 60 -29.68 -20.14 -1.11
C ALA A 60 -29.59 -18.69 -1.63
N ARG A 61 -29.87 -17.70 -0.79
CA ARG A 61 -29.74 -16.27 -1.12
C ARG A 61 -28.34 -15.73 -0.86
N GLY A 62 -27.46 -16.54 -0.29
CA GLY A 62 -26.13 -16.14 0.10
C GLY A 62 -26.08 -15.42 1.45
N VAL A 63 -27.06 -15.64 2.32
CA VAL A 63 -27.15 -15.08 3.68
C VAL A 63 -26.72 -16.13 4.70
N GLY A 64 -25.93 -15.74 5.68
CA GLY A 64 -25.48 -16.66 6.72
C GLY A 64 -24.07 -16.39 7.18
N ARG A 65 -23.37 -17.45 7.59
CA ARG A 65 -22.06 -17.35 8.22
C ARG A 65 -21.09 -18.44 7.74
N ALA A 66 -19.80 -18.11 7.76
CA ALA A 66 -18.73 -19.02 7.39
C ALA A 66 -17.47 -18.78 8.25
N LEU A 67 -16.66 -19.82 8.43
CA LEU A 67 -15.36 -19.75 9.08
C LEU A 67 -14.27 -20.19 8.09
N TYR A 68 -13.21 -19.39 8.03
CA TYR A 68 -11.99 -19.68 7.28
C TYR A 68 -10.82 -19.64 8.23
N ARG A 69 -10.11 -20.75 8.33
CA ARG A 69 -9.03 -20.88 9.31
C ARG A 69 -7.69 -21.13 8.63
N VAL A 70 -6.68 -20.41 9.11
CA VAL A 70 -5.27 -20.61 8.77
C VAL A 70 -4.54 -21.00 10.04
N ARG A 71 -3.84 -22.16 10.04
CA ARG A 71 -3.17 -22.71 11.21
C ARG A 71 -1.76 -23.16 10.90
N GLY A 72 -0.82 -22.89 11.82
CA GLY A 72 0.57 -23.28 11.72
C GLY A 72 1.34 -22.87 12.96
N MET A 73 2.49 -23.46 13.21
CA MET A 73 3.36 -23.14 14.33
C MET A 73 2.66 -23.16 15.71
N GLY A 74 1.68 -24.06 15.89
CA GLY A 74 0.89 -24.14 17.12
C GLY A 74 -0.13 -23.02 17.31
N ARG A 75 -0.38 -22.18 16.30
CA ARG A 75 -1.37 -21.08 16.30
C ARG A 75 -2.40 -21.27 15.23
N SER A 76 -3.52 -20.58 15.38
CA SER A 76 -4.56 -20.49 14.37
C SER A 76 -5.12 -19.08 14.30
N TYR A 77 -5.60 -18.70 13.11
CA TYR A 77 -6.29 -17.44 12.84
C TYR A 77 -7.56 -17.77 12.08
N THR A 78 -8.70 -17.33 12.61
CA THR A 78 -10.01 -17.65 12.03
C THR A 78 -10.69 -16.38 11.54
N LEU A 79 -10.94 -16.29 10.23
CA LEU A 79 -11.86 -15.29 9.69
C LEU A 79 -13.28 -15.77 9.89
N VAL A 80 -14.06 -15.03 10.64
CA VAL A 80 -15.52 -15.17 10.76
C VAL A 80 -16.15 -14.22 9.75
N ALA A 81 -17.00 -14.77 8.87
CA ALA A 81 -17.71 -14.01 7.86
C ALA A 81 -19.22 -14.11 8.12
N PHE A 82 -19.88 -12.95 8.18
CA PHE A 82 -21.34 -12.84 8.22
C PHE A 82 -21.81 -12.17 6.94
N SER A 83 -22.68 -12.86 6.19
CA SER A 83 -23.30 -12.35 4.98
C SER A 83 -24.75 -11.98 5.27
N HIS A 84 -25.16 -10.80 4.83
CA HIS A 84 -26.44 -10.20 5.18
C HIS A 84 -27.34 -10.08 3.96
N ASP A 85 -28.65 -9.94 4.21
CA ASP A 85 -29.64 -9.63 3.19
C ASP A 85 -29.76 -8.11 3.07
N LEU A 86 -28.94 -7.54 2.19
CA LEU A 86 -28.96 -6.11 1.92
C LEU A 86 -29.77 -5.83 0.66
N ASP A 87 -30.76 -4.94 0.77
CA ASP A 87 -31.50 -4.44 -0.39
C ASP A 87 -30.50 -3.90 -1.45
N PRO A 88 -30.56 -4.40 -2.70
CA PRO A 88 -29.71 -3.90 -3.77
C PRO A 88 -29.74 -2.38 -3.95
N ALA A 89 -30.85 -1.70 -3.62
CA ALA A 89 -30.98 -0.24 -3.68
C ALA A 89 -30.10 0.49 -2.65
N MET A 90 -29.74 -0.21 -1.55
CA MET A 90 -28.84 0.32 -0.52
C MET A 90 -27.37 0.16 -0.89
N ARG A 91 -27.05 -0.64 -1.91
CA ARG A 91 -25.67 -0.79 -2.39
C ARG A 91 -25.25 0.46 -3.13
N THR A 92 -24.07 0.94 -2.81
CA THR A 92 -23.51 2.14 -3.42
C THR A 92 -22.04 1.93 -3.79
N ASP A 93 -21.63 2.53 -4.90
CA ASP A 93 -20.21 2.63 -5.28
C ASP A 93 -19.46 3.73 -4.49
N ARG A 94 -20.11 4.40 -3.54
CA ARG A 94 -19.48 5.40 -2.68
C ARG A 94 -18.48 4.74 -1.72
N VAL A 95 -17.51 5.52 -1.30
CA VAL A 95 -16.47 5.08 -0.35
C VAL A 95 -17.05 4.80 1.04
N ILE A 96 -18.09 5.55 1.42
CA ILE A 96 -18.81 5.39 2.69
C ILE A 96 -20.18 4.80 2.37
N ALA A 97 -20.51 3.66 2.98
CA ALA A 97 -21.80 3.01 2.92
C ALA A 97 -22.41 2.98 4.31
N GLU A 98 -23.73 3.07 4.38
CA GLU A 98 -24.50 3.01 5.62
C GLU A 98 -24.90 1.58 6.00
N ALA A 99 -24.87 0.66 5.02
CA ALA A 99 -25.22 -0.74 5.18
C ALA A 99 -24.25 -1.66 4.43
N TRP A 100 -24.18 -2.92 4.83
CA TRP A 100 -23.16 -3.87 4.40
C TRP A 100 -23.75 -5.19 3.96
N ASP A 101 -23.28 -5.72 2.84
CA ASP A 101 -23.57 -7.09 2.39
C ASP A 101 -22.85 -8.14 3.24
N ALA A 102 -21.70 -7.80 3.78
CA ALA A 102 -20.94 -8.71 4.63
C ALA A 102 -20.09 -7.96 5.67
N THR A 103 -19.93 -8.58 6.83
CA THR A 103 -19.06 -8.15 7.91
C THR A 103 -18.14 -9.27 8.33
N PHE A 104 -16.94 -8.92 8.78
CA PHE A 104 -15.88 -9.88 9.04
C PHE A 104 -15.14 -9.54 10.32
N ALA A 105 -14.71 -10.60 11.03
CA ALA A 105 -13.71 -10.50 12.10
C ALA A 105 -12.60 -11.52 11.88
N LEU A 106 -11.34 -11.09 11.93
CA LEU A 106 -10.21 -12.00 12.06
C LEU A 106 -9.93 -12.21 13.55
N VAL A 107 -10.03 -13.44 13.99
CA VAL A 107 -9.92 -13.83 15.41
C VAL A 107 -8.60 -14.59 15.61
N ASP A 108 -7.91 -14.26 16.70
CA ASP A 108 -6.75 -15.01 17.19
C ASP A 108 -7.22 -16.33 17.84
N GLY A 109 -6.89 -17.43 17.24
CA GLY A 109 -7.29 -18.76 17.67
C GLY A 109 -8.49 -19.35 16.93
N GLU A 110 -8.99 -20.45 17.47
CA GLU A 110 -10.19 -21.12 17.00
C GLU A 110 -11.46 -20.43 17.54
N VAL A 111 -12.52 -20.55 16.78
CA VAL A 111 -13.85 -19.98 17.09
C VAL A 111 -14.80 -21.13 17.36
N ASP A 112 -15.29 -21.25 18.58
CA ASP A 112 -16.31 -22.21 18.96
C ASP A 112 -17.75 -21.66 18.78
N ALA A 113 -18.75 -22.42 19.17
CA ALA A 113 -20.15 -22.03 19.02
C ALA A 113 -20.52 -20.81 19.89
N ALA A 114 -19.92 -20.67 21.07
CA ALA A 114 -20.18 -19.54 21.97
C ALA A 114 -19.52 -18.27 21.45
N ASP A 115 -18.26 -18.36 20.99
CA ASP A 115 -17.57 -17.28 20.29
C ASP A 115 -18.37 -16.81 19.08
N LEU A 116 -18.84 -17.75 18.26
CA LEU A 116 -19.60 -17.44 17.04
C LEU A 116 -20.91 -16.72 17.35
N ALA A 117 -21.65 -17.16 18.38
CA ALA A 117 -22.89 -16.49 18.80
C ALA A 117 -22.60 -15.06 19.32
N ARG A 118 -21.55 -14.86 20.09
CA ARG A 118 -21.13 -13.55 20.57
C ARG A 118 -20.75 -12.63 19.40
N LEU A 119 -19.93 -13.12 18.48
CA LEU A 119 -19.49 -12.33 17.33
C LEU A 119 -20.66 -11.99 16.38
N GLU A 120 -21.63 -12.88 16.24
CA GLU A 120 -22.83 -12.63 15.43
C GLU A 120 -23.71 -11.52 16.01
N ALA A 121 -23.74 -11.40 17.36
CA ALA A 121 -24.45 -10.33 18.05
C ALA A 121 -23.74 -8.96 17.93
N ASP A 122 -22.41 -8.96 17.83
CA ASP A 122 -21.61 -7.74 17.91
C ASP A 122 -21.08 -7.24 16.56
N VAL A 123 -20.41 -8.09 15.79
CA VAL A 123 -19.62 -7.67 14.60
C VAL A 123 -20.46 -7.01 13.51
N PRO A 124 -21.70 -7.45 13.18
CA PRO A 124 -22.52 -6.80 12.16
C PRO A 124 -22.87 -5.35 12.49
N TYR A 125 -22.90 -5.00 13.77
CA TYR A 125 -23.37 -3.70 14.28
C TYR A 125 -22.24 -2.75 14.68
N GLN A 126 -20.99 -3.23 14.69
CA GLN A 126 -19.86 -2.39 15.04
C GLN A 126 -19.54 -1.38 13.94
N GLU A 127 -19.50 -0.11 14.27
CA GLU A 127 -19.09 0.96 13.35
C GLU A 127 -17.58 1.07 13.21
N ALA A 128 -16.85 0.88 14.28
CA ALA A 128 -15.39 0.89 14.31
C ALA A 128 -14.87 0.30 15.62
N GLY A 129 -13.68 -0.31 15.57
CA GLY A 129 -12.97 -0.71 16.76
C GLY A 129 -12.99 -2.21 17.06
N ARG A 130 -12.52 -2.56 18.23
CA ARG A 130 -12.45 -3.94 18.73
C ARG A 130 -13.74 -4.33 19.41
N VAL A 131 -14.15 -5.57 19.17
CA VAL A 131 -15.23 -6.23 19.91
C VAL A 131 -14.67 -6.89 21.18
N GLY A 132 -13.45 -7.42 21.12
CA GLY A 132 -12.79 -8.09 22.24
C GLY A 132 -11.28 -8.24 22.01
N PRO A 133 -10.56 -8.85 22.97
CA PRO A 133 -9.09 -8.94 22.89
C PRO A 133 -8.58 -9.92 21.84
N ARG A 134 -9.42 -10.82 21.33
CA ARG A 134 -9.06 -11.82 20.32
C ARG A 134 -9.38 -11.36 18.90
N GLU A 135 -10.24 -10.36 18.72
CA GLU A 135 -10.58 -9.82 17.39
C GLU A 135 -9.47 -8.87 16.94
N ILE A 136 -8.66 -9.35 16.00
CA ILE A 136 -7.47 -8.61 15.53
C ILE A 136 -7.82 -7.61 14.44
N VAL A 137 -8.73 -7.98 13.54
CA VAL A 137 -9.13 -7.16 12.40
C VAL A 137 -10.63 -7.25 12.23
N LEU A 138 -11.29 -6.11 12.11
CA LEU A 138 -12.67 -6.01 11.66
C LEU A 138 -12.72 -5.45 10.24
N SER A 139 -13.64 -5.95 9.44
CA SER A 139 -13.83 -5.46 8.08
C SER A 139 -15.29 -5.54 7.66
N ARG A 140 -15.66 -4.70 6.71
CA ARG A 140 -16.99 -4.63 6.11
C ARG A 140 -16.87 -4.55 4.60
N ALA A 141 -17.79 -5.17 3.88
CA ALA A 141 -17.75 -5.16 2.44
C ALA A 141 -19.14 -5.16 1.81
N ASN A 142 -19.19 -4.60 0.59
CA ASN A 142 -20.37 -4.67 -0.26
C ASN A 142 -20.07 -5.41 -1.56
N LYS A 143 -21.04 -6.17 -2.05
CA LYS A 143 -20.99 -6.80 -3.36
C LYS A 143 -20.82 -5.73 -4.43
N SER A 144 -20.02 -6.03 -5.43
CA SER A 144 -19.87 -5.16 -6.60
C SER A 144 -21.21 -5.09 -7.34
N VAL A 145 -21.76 -3.88 -7.45
CA VAL A 145 -23.01 -3.62 -8.17
C VAL A 145 -22.93 -4.09 -9.62
N ARG A 146 -21.75 -4.03 -10.24
CA ARG A 146 -21.56 -4.36 -11.65
C ARG A 146 -21.19 -5.82 -11.91
N ALA A 147 -20.52 -6.48 -10.96
CA ALA A 147 -19.88 -7.77 -11.25
C ALA A 147 -20.47 -8.94 -10.49
N PHE A 148 -20.95 -8.78 -9.24
CA PHE A 148 -21.32 -9.92 -8.42
C PHE A 148 -22.47 -10.72 -9.04
N GLU A 149 -23.59 -10.04 -9.32
CA GLU A 149 -24.77 -10.69 -9.88
C GLU A 149 -24.52 -11.20 -11.32
N ALA A 150 -23.84 -10.41 -12.14
CA ALA A 150 -23.52 -10.82 -13.51
C ALA A 150 -22.64 -12.09 -13.55
N VAL A 151 -21.71 -12.23 -12.61
CA VAL A 151 -20.88 -13.44 -12.47
C VAL A 151 -21.73 -14.61 -11.96
N ALA A 152 -22.57 -14.40 -10.93
CA ALA A 152 -23.45 -15.44 -10.41
C ALA A 152 -24.41 -15.98 -11.49
N ASP A 153 -25.01 -15.09 -12.28
CA ASP A 153 -25.94 -15.47 -13.37
C ASP A 153 -25.21 -16.20 -14.50
N ALA A 154 -24.02 -15.78 -14.89
CA ALA A 154 -23.23 -16.49 -15.89
C ALA A 154 -22.92 -17.91 -15.44
N LEU A 155 -22.44 -18.06 -14.19
CA LEU A 155 -22.15 -19.38 -13.62
C LEU A 155 -23.38 -20.25 -13.48
N ALA A 156 -24.53 -19.71 -13.03
CA ALA A 156 -25.81 -20.44 -12.96
C ALA A 156 -26.24 -20.93 -14.33
N ALA A 157 -26.00 -20.18 -15.39
CA ALA A 157 -26.27 -20.58 -16.77
C ALA A 157 -25.23 -21.56 -17.35
N GLY A 158 -24.32 -22.11 -16.54
CA GLY A 158 -23.25 -23.02 -16.97
C GLY A 158 -22.14 -22.39 -17.80
N ARG A 159 -22.05 -21.07 -17.81
CA ARG A 159 -21.08 -20.31 -18.60
C ARG A 159 -20.07 -19.59 -17.70
N GLN A 160 -18.90 -19.30 -18.26
CA GLN A 160 -17.97 -18.39 -17.60
C GLN A 160 -18.38 -16.93 -17.83
N PRO A 161 -18.15 -16.04 -16.85
CA PRO A 161 -18.35 -14.61 -17.04
C PRO A 161 -17.43 -14.06 -18.11
N GLU A 162 -17.83 -12.99 -18.77
CA GLU A 162 -17.01 -12.32 -19.77
C GLU A 162 -15.70 -11.80 -19.17
N ALA A 163 -14.57 -12.10 -19.82
CA ALA A 163 -13.27 -11.67 -19.38
C ALA A 163 -13.17 -10.13 -19.30
N GLY A 164 -13.81 -9.42 -20.22
CA GLY A 164 -13.89 -7.96 -20.22
C GLY A 164 -14.55 -7.38 -18.98
N LEU A 165 -15.63 -8.00 -18.49
CA LEU A 165 -16.27 -7.60 -17.22
C LEU A 165 -15.30 -7.78 -16.04
N ILE A 166 -14.67 -8.96 -15.96
CA ILE A 166 -13.70 -9.26 -14.88
C ILE A 166 -12.54 -8.25 -14.91
N GLU A 167 -12.01 -7.94 -16.09
CA GLU A 167 -10.92 -6.96 -16.23
C GLU A 167 -11.38 -5.55 -15.87
N SER A 168 -12.57 -5.12 -16.27
CA SER A 168 -13.06 -3.76 -16.01
C SER A 168 -13.34 -3.49 -14.53
N VAL A 169 -13.72 -4.51 -13.73
CA VAL A 169 -14.04 -4.36 -12.30
C VAL A 169 -12.90 -4.84 -11.40
N GLY A 170 -12.36 -6.04 -11.64
CA GLY A 170 -11.25 -6.64 -10.90
C GLY A 170 -11.61 -7.23 -9.53
N TYR A 171 -12.89 -7.18 -9.10
CA TYR A 171 -13.33 -7.70 -7.81
C TYR A 171 -14.85 -7.99 -7.81
N LEU A 172 -15.27 -8.93 -6.98
CA LEU A 172 -16.69 -9.22 -6.74
C LEU A 172 -17.23 -8.53 -5.48
N MET A 173 -16.36 -8.23 -4.53
CA MET A 173 -16.72 -7.57 -3.29
C MET A 173 -15.69 -6.45 -2.98
N ARG A 174 -16.17 -5.36 -2.43
CA ARG A 174 -15.36 -4.20 -2.09
C ARG A 174 -15.42 -3.93 -0.60
N THR A 175 -14.27 -3.97 0.05
CA THR A 175 -14.13 -3.51 1.43
C THR A 175 -14.11 -1.99 1.46
N THR A 176 -14.82 -1.39 2.40
CA THR A 176 -14.77 0.06 2.65
C THR A 176 -13.94 0.37 3.88
N ALA A 177 -13.77 -0.62 4.77
CA ALA A 177 -12.95 -0.49 5.95
C ALA A 177 -12.30 -1.84 6.25
N VAL A 178 -11.02 -1.80 6.60
CA VAL A 178 -10.30 -2.87 7.29
C VAL A 178 -9.69 -2.20 8.51
N TYR A 179 -10.24 -2.50 9.66
CA TYR A 179 -9.80 -1.94 10.94
C TYR A 179 -8.97 -2.98 11.64
N GLY A 180 -7.67 -2.73 11.75
CA GLY A 180 -6.83 -3.42 12.71
C GLY A 180 -7.06 -2.91 14.13
N SER A 181 -6.34 -3.44 15.05
CA SER A 181 -6.25 -2.90 16.40
C SER A 181 -5.59 -1.52 16.34
N GLY A 182 -6.40 -0.47 16.46
CA GLY A 182 -6.02 0.91 16.25
C GLY A 182 -6.16 1.38 14.79
N LYS A 183 -6.05 2.69 14.58
CA LYS A 183 -6.10 3.26 13.25
C LYS A 183 -4.96 2.68 12.40
N PHE A 184 -5.33 1.95 11.34
CA PHE A 184 -4.40 1.39 10.35
C PHE A 184 -3.46 0.28 10.87
N GLY A 185 -3.87 -0.51 11.87
CA GLY A 185 -3.11 -1.66 12.33
C GLY A 185 -1.80 -1.31 13.04
N ALA A 186 -1.70 -0.11 13.59
CA ALA A 186 -0.51 0.35 14.31
C ALA A 186 -0.63 0.13 15.83
N ALA A 187 -1.85 0.11 16.39
CA ALA A 187 -2.04 -0.19 17.81
C ALA A 187 -1.92 -1.70 18.06
N ASP A 188 -1.45 -2.06 19.23
CA ASP A 188 -1.21 -3.44 19.70
C ASP A 188 -0.22 -4.24 18.85
N ARG A 189 0.60 -3.59 18.06
CA ARG A 189 1.64 -4.25 17.30
C ARG A 189 2.60 -5.03 18.20
N ASP A 190 2.86 -4.54 19.40
CA ASP A 190 3.67 -5.21 20.40
C ASP A 190 3.10 -6.58 20.78
N ALA A 191 1.77 -6.75 20.74
CA ALA A 191 1.11 -8.03 20.96
C ALA A 191 1.41 -9.08 19.89
N TRP A 192 1.90 -8.65 18.71
CA TRP A 192 2.20 -9.51 17.57
C TRP A 192 3.69 -9.54 17.22
N ALA A 193 4.52 -8.76 17.90
CA ALA A 193 5.94 -8.56 17.57
C ALA A 193 6.76 -9.86 17.61
N ASP A 194 6.39 -10.81 18.47
CA ASP A 194 7.02 -12.12 18.62
C ASP A 194 6.52 -13.17 17.61
N ARG A 195 5.55 -12.81 16.75
CA ARG A 195 4.95 -13.75 15.78
C ARG A 195 5.65 -13.65 14.43
N PRO A 196 6.42 -14.65 14.03
CA PRO A 196 7.19 -14.60 12.78
C PRO A 196 6.30 -14.44 11.54
N GLU A 197 5.07 -14.97 11.56
CA GLU A 197 4.09 -14.83 10.49
C GLU A 197 3.62 -13.39 10.29
N PHE A 198 3.61 -12.59 11.35
CA PHE A 198 3.13 -11.20 11.35
C PHE A 198 4.23 -10.15 11.49
N ARG A 199 5.49 -10.54 11.35
CA ARG A 199 6.57 -9.56 11.26
C ARG A 199 6.34 -8.55 10.15
N GLY A 200 6.54 -7.29 10.45
CA GLY A 200 6.24 -6.17 9.56
C GLY A 200 4.82 -5.65 9.70
N ALA A 201 4.56 -4.56 9.01
CA ALA A 201 3.30 -3.83 9.14
C ALA A 201 2.15 -4.52 8.40
N PHE A 202 0.93 -4.37 8.93
CA PHE A 202 -0.35 -4.72 8.29
C PHE A 202 -0.52 -6.21 7.94
N GLN A 203 0.23 -7.11 8.52
CA GLN A 203 0.18 -8.52 8.16
C GLN A 203 -1.16 -9.19 8.57
N PRO A 204 -1.74 -8.94 9.77
CA PRO A 204 -3.08 -9.42 10.09
C PRO A 204 -4.16 -8.89 9.15
N GLU A 205 -4.09 -7.60 8.80
CA GLU A 205 -5.03 -6.98 7.84
C GLU A 205 -4.90 -7.61 6.47
N MET A 206 -3.67 -7.90 6.03
CA MET A 206 -3.44 -8.58 4.75
C MET A 206 -3.98 -10.01 4.78
N LEU A 207 -3.84 -10.73 5.90
CA LEU A 207 -4.44 -12.05 6.07
C LEU A 207 -5.97 -11.98 5.99
N ALA A 208 -6.58 -11.04 6.70
CA ALA A 208 -8.03 -10.85 6.66
C ALA A 208 -8.53 -10.62 5.23
N VAL A 209 -7.89 -9.73 4.47
CA VAL A 209 -8.28 -9.44 3.08
C VAL A 209 -8.13 -10.67 2.17
N TRP A 210 -7.08 -11.47 2.35
CA TRP A 210 -6.89 -12.69 1.57
C TRP A 210 -7.97 -13.73 1.82
N LEU A 211 -8.38 -13.89 3.10
CA LEU A 211 -9.47 -14.79 3.46
C LEU A 211 -10.85 -14.24 3.04
N ILE A 212 -11.05 -12.91 3.09
CA ILE A 212 -12.25 -12.26 2.52
C ILE A 212 -12.37 -12.54 1.03
N ARG A 213 -11.24 -12.55 0.30
CA ARG A 213 -11.24 -12.94 -1.11
C ARG A 213 -11.72 -14.38 -1.31
N ALA A 214 -11.25 -15.32 -0.48
CA ALA A 214 -11.71 -16.70 -0.53
C ALA A 214 -13.22 -16.80 -0.29
N PHE A 215 -13.71 -16.16 0.78
CA PHE A 215 -15.14 -16.09 1.06
C PHE A 215 -15.96 -15.53 -0.12
N THR A 216 -15.48 -14.47 -0.74
CA THR A 216 -16.19 -13.82 -1.86
C THR A 216 -16.30 -14.73 -3.08
N LEU A 217 -15.25 -15.47 -3.40
CA LEU A 217 -15.23 -16.44 -4.50
C LEU A 217 -16.16 -17.62 -4.21
N ASP A 218 -16.13 -18.14 -2.98
CA ASP A 218 -17.02 -19.22 -2.56
C ASP A 218 -18.48 -18.78 -2.55
N LEU A 219 -18.76 -17.54 -2.11
CA LEU A 219 -20.11 -17.00 -2.05
C LEU A 219 -20.76 -16.87 -3.44
N VAL A 220 -20.03 -16.37 -4.42
CA VAL A 220 -20.58 -16.23 -5.78
C VAL A 220 -20.87 -17.57 -6.43
N GLU A 221 -20.00 -18.57 -6.23
CA GLU A 221 -20.21 -19.93 -6.71
C GLU A 221 -21.38 -20.63 -5.98
N HIS A 222 -21.50 -20.38 -4.66
CA HIS A 222 -22.62 -20.90 -3.86
C HIS A 222 -23.96 -20.36 -4.36
N VAL A 223 -24.06 -19.05 -4.55
CA VAL A 223 -25.30 -18.40 -5.05
C VAL A 223 -25.64 -18.91 -6.44
N ALA A 224 -24.65 -19.03 -7.33
CA ALA A 224 -24.89 -19.59 -8.68
C ALA A 224 -25.42 -21.02 -8.63
N ARG A 225 -24.81 -21.87 -7.80
CA ARG A 225 -25.24 -23.27 -7.62
C ARG A 225 -26.64 -23.37 -6.98
N ALA A 226 -26.96 -22.51 -6.03
CA ALA A 226 -28.29 -22.48 -5.42
C ALA A 226 -29.38 -22.05 -6.41
N ARG A 227 -29.06 -21.15 -7.36
CA ARG A 227 -29.98 -20.72 -8.42
C ARG A 227 -30.26 -21.83 -9.46
N ALA A 228 -29.25 -22.60 -9.79
CA ALA A 228 -29.31 -23.60 -10.85
C ALA A 228 -28.43 -24.83 -10.51
N PRO A 229 -28.91 -25.72 -9.59
CA PRO A 229 -28.08 -26.82 -9.08
C PRO A 229 -27.55 -27.75 -10.17
N ASP A 230 -28.33 -27.97 -11.23
CA ASP A 230 -28.02 -28.93 -12.31
C ASP A 230 -27.11 -28.34 -13.41
N THR A 231 -27.06 -27.03 -13.55
CA THR A 231 -26.36 -26.36 -14.66
C THR A 231 -25.19 -25.48 -14.22
N ALA A 232 -25.13 -25.06 -12.96
CA ALA A 232 -24.13 -24.13 -12.49
C ALA A 232 -22.70 -24.67 -12.67
N ALA A 233 -21.86 -23.89 -13.33
CA ALA A 233 -20.43 -24.17 -13.49
C ALA A 233 -19.60 -23.49 -12.40
N PRO A 234 -18.49 -24.08 -11.94
CA PRO A 234 -17.54 -23.39 -11.10
C PRO A 234 -16.82 -22.29 -11.90
N LEU A 235 -16.39 -21.24 -11.23
CA LEU A 235 -15.61 -20.17 -11.84
C LEU A 235 -14.23 -20.69 -12.26
N ASP A 236 -13.85 -20.40 -13.50
CA ASP A 236 -12.56 -20.80 -14.05
C ASP A 236 -11.40 -20.33 -13.17
N PRO A 237 -10.42 -21.20 -12.87
CA PRO A 237 -9.27 -20.85 -12.03
C PRO A 237 -8.46 -19.65 -12.51
N ALA A 238 -8.34 -19.42 -13.81
CA ALA A 238 -7.64 -18.27 -14.35
C ALA A 238 -8.44 -16.97 -14.09
N LEU A 239 -9.77 -17.03 -14.19
CA LEU A 239 -10.67 -15.92 -13.83
C LEU A 239 -10.67 -15.65 -12.32
N LYS A 240 -10.68 -16.70 -11.48
CA LYS A 240 -10.50 -16.56 -10.02
C LYS A 240 -9.25 -15.77 -9.67
N ARG A 241 -8.14 -16.03 -10.36
CA ARG A 241 -6.88 -15.29 -10.14
C ARG A 241 -6.99 -13.82 -10.50
N ARG A 242 -7.81 -13.47 -11.50
CA ARG A 242 -8.02 -12.08 -11.93
C ARG A 242 -8.92 -11.27 -10.98
N LEU A 243 -9.62 -11.94 -10.06
CA LEU A 243 -10.48 -11.32 -9.06
C LEU A 243 -9.74 -11.15 -7.74
N GLY A 244 -9.72 -9.92 -7.25
CA GLY A 244 -9.24 -9.54 -5.93
C GLY A 244 -10.36 -9.10 -5.01
N VAL A 245 -10.01 -8.38 -3.95
CA VAL A 245 -10.93 -7.63 -3.11
C VAL A 245 -10.78 -6.15 -3.44
N GLY A 246 -11.88 -5.52 -3.82
CA GLY A 246 -11.89 -4.10 -4.16
C GLY A 246 -11.67 -3.22 -2.93
N ASN A 247 -11.05 -2.09 -3.13
CA ASN A 247 -11.06 -0.99 -2.18
C ASN A 247 -11.11 0.31 -2.97
N SER A 248 -11.86 1.28 -2.46
CA SER A 248 -11.84 2.63 -2.98
C SER A 248 -11.01 3.47 -2.03
N THR A 249 -9.90 3.95 -2.53
CA THR A 249 -8.97 4.71 -1.73
C THR A 249 -8.96 6.15 -2.21
N GLY A 250 -9.43 7.04 -1.36
CA GLY A 250 -9.35 8.48 -1.54
C GLY A 250 -8.18 9.09 -0.77
N LEU A 251 -8.01 10.38 -0.90
CA LEU A 251 -6.93 11.15 -0.24
C LEU A 251 -6.90 11.00 1.28
N GLY A 252 -8.03 10.64 1.93
CA GLY A 252 -8.09 10.33 3.36
C GLY A 252 -7.14 9.23 3.83
N MET A 253 -6.58 8.46 2.89
CA MET A 253 -5.55 7.47 3.18
C MET A 253 -4.11 7.97 2.96
N ALA A 254 -3.93 9.18 2.44
CA ALA A 254 -2.59 9.78 2.27
C ALA A 254 -1.90 10.11 3.60
N PRO A 255 -2.60 10.52 4.69
CA PRO A 255 -1.98 10.71 6.00
C PRO A 255 -1.24 9.48 6.51
N PHE A 256 -1.60 8.30 6.04
CA PHE A 256 -0.90 7.08 6.37
C PHE A 256 0.62 7.17 6.17
N LEU A 257 1.08 7.66 5.01
CA LEU A 257 2.51 7.79 4.71
C LEU A 257 3.18 8.87 5.58
N VAL A 258 2.44 9.93 5.90
CA VAL A 258 2.93 11.03 6.74
C VAL A 258 2.96 10.63 8.21
N ASN A 259 2.02 9.80 8.65
CA ASN A 259 1.90 9.36 10.04
C ASN A 259 2.82 8.17 10.39
N HIS A 260 3.34 7.46 9.38
CA HIS A 260 4.24 6.32 9.56
C HIS A 260 5.58 6.51 8.83
N PRO A 261 6.34 7.57 9.15
CA PRO A 261 7.57 7.88 8.44
C PRO A 261 8.69 6.86 8.69
N ALA A 262 8.73 6.19 9.84
CA ALA A 262 9.70 5.13 10.10
C ALA A 262 9.42 3.91 9.19
N LEU A 263 8.15 3.53 9.03
CA LEU A 263 7.76 2.49 8.10
C LEU A 263 8.05 2.89 6.64
N LEU A 264 7.76 4.13 6.26
CA LEU A 264 8.09 4.65 4.93
C LEU A 264 9.59 4.53 4.68
N HIS A 265 10.41 4.99 5.62
CA HIS A 265 11.86 4.87 5.53
C HIS A 265 12.30 3.40 5.40
N ALA A 266 11.85 2.52 6.28
CA ALA A 266 12.25 1.13 6.30
C ALA A 266 11.93 0.42 4.97
N TRP A 267 10.73 0.65 4.42
CA TRP A 267 10.33 0.03 3.16
C TRP A 267 11.12 0.58 1.97
N ILE A 268 11.28 1.91 1.86
CA ILE A 268 12.07 2.51 0.78
C ILE A 268 13.53 2.09 0.90
N ALA A 269 14.11 2.10 2.10
CA ALA A 269 15.49 1.64 2.32
C ALA A 269 15.68 0.16 1.92
N ALA A 270 14.71 -0.70 2.25
CA ALA A 270 14.73 -2.09 1.81
C ALA A 270 14.68 -2.21 0.28
N ARG A 271 13.82 -1.41 -0.37
CA ARG A 271 13.71 -1.36 -1.83
C ARG A 271 15.03 -0.90 -2.48
N GLU A 272 15.63 0.18 -1.97
CA GLU A 272 16.91 0.68 -2.47
C GLU A 272 18.07 -0.30 -2.21
N THR A 273 18.05 -0.99 -1.07
CA THR A 273 19.01 -2.04 -0.75
C THR A 273 18.87 -3.23 -1.70
N ALA A 274 17.64 -3.65 -2.00
CA ALA A 274 17.38 -4.71 -2.97
C ALA A 274 17.89 -4.34 -4.38
N LEU A 275 17.63 -3.11 -4.81
CA LEU A 275 18.16 -2.59 -6.08
C LEU A 275 19.69 -2.60 -6.07
N ALA A 276 20.33 -2.13 -5.00
CA ALA A 276 21.79 -2.12 -4.88
C ALA A 276 22.38 -3.54 -4.91
N ARG A 277 21.74 -4.52 -4.25
CA ARG A 277 22.11 -5.94 -4.33
C ARG A 277 22.05 -6.46 -5.76
N MET A 278 20.99 -6.14 -6.51
CA MET A 278 20.86 -6.56 -7.91
C MET A 278 21.95 -5.94 -8.79
N ARG A 279 22.19 -4.64 -8.64
CA ARG A 279 23.20 -3.91 -9.41
C ARG A 279 24.63 -4.40 -9.12
N ALA A 280 24.90 -4.88 -7.91
CA ALA A 280 26.19 -5.45 -7.51
C ALA A 280 26.41 -6.87 -8.03
N ARG A 281 25.39 -7.56 -8.53
CA ARG A 281 25.52 -8.92 -9.06
C ARG A 281 26.33 -8.93 -10.37
N PRO A 282 27.00 -10.06 -10.67
CA PRO A 282 27.61 -10.29 -11.99
C PRO A 282 26.59 -10.10 -13.13
N ALA A 283 27.08 -10.11 -14.35
CA ALA A 283 26.22 -10.08 -15.53
C ALA A 283 25.14 -11.18 -15.48
N ALA A 284 23.98 -10.86 -16.06
CA ALA A 284 22.86 -11.79 -16.15
C ALA A 284 23.27 -13.07 -16.89
N SER A 285 22.91 -14.22 -16.36
CA SER A 285 22.91 -15.47 -17.13
C SER A 285 21.76 -15.47 -18.14
N ALA A 286 21.83 -16.31 -19.17
CA ALA A 286 20.76 -16.47 -20.15
C ALA A 286 19.39 -16.76 -19.47
N GLY A 287 19.37 -17.69 -18.49
CA GLY A 287 18.13 -18.01 -17.76
C GLY A 287 17.60 -16.87 -16.88
N GLU A 288 18.46 -15.97 -16.41
CA GLU A 288 18.01 -14.75 -15.70
C GLU A 288 17.45 -13.72 -16.67
N ALA A 289 18.06 -13.56 -17.84
CA ALA A 289 17.54 -12.69 -18.89
C ALA A 289 16.17 -13.16 -19.38
N GLU A 290 15.97 -14.46 -19.59
CA GLU A 290 14.67 -15.05 -19.93
C GLU A 290 13.61 -14.81 -18.85
N ARG A 291 13.97 -15.00 -17.56
CA ARG A 291 13.05 -14.70 -16.46
C ARG A 291 12.69 -13.21 -16.38
N LEU A 292 13.65 -12.31 -16.61
CA LEU A 292 13.37 -10.88 -16.66
C LEU A 292 12.45 -10.55 -17.84
N ALA A 293 12.66 -11.14 -19.02
CA ALA A 293 11.79 -10.95 -20.16
C ALA A 293 10.35 -11.42 -19.85
N ALA A 294 10.17 -12.57 -19.21
CA ALA A 294 8.85 -13.07 -18.80
C ALA A 294 8.16 -12.15 -17.78
N LEU A 295 8.90 -11.63 -16.80
CA LEU A 295 8.39 -10.64 -15.85
C LEU A 295 7.98 -9.35 -16.55
N LEU A 296 8.76 -8.90 -17.52
CA LEU A 296 8.48 -7.70 -18.30
C LEU A 296 7.24 -7.87 -19.19
N GLU A 297 7.04 -9.03 -19.82
CA GLU A 297 5.81 -9.33 -20.57
C GLU A 297 4.57 -9.29 -19.67
N THR A 298 4.68 -9.83 -18.45
CA THR A 298 3.61 -9.71 -17.45
C THR A 298 3.34 -8.24 -17.10
N ALA A 299 4.38 -7.44 -16.91
CA ALA A 299 4.25 -6.01 -16.60
C ALA A 299 3.63 -5.21 -17.78
N ARG A 300 3.95 -5.58 -19.02
CA ARG A 300 3.34 -4.99 -20.23
C ARG A 300 1.84 -5.32 -20.30
N ALA A 301 1.49 -6.59 -20.12
CA ALA A 301 0.08 -7.01 -20.09
C ALA A 301 -0.72 -6.32 -18.97
N ASP A 302 -0.12 -6.14 -17.79
CA ASP A 302 -0.74 -5.36 -16.70
C ASP A 302 -0.96 -3.89 -17.13
N ALA A 303 0.02 -3.26 -17.76
CA ALA A 303 -0.06 -1.85 -18.18
C ALA A 303 -1.09 -1.64 -19.30
N GLU A 304 -1.31 -2.62 -20.18
CA GLU A 304 -2.37 -2.57 -21.18
C GLU A 304 -3.78 -2.54 -20.55
N GLY A 305 -3.96 -3.21 -19.43
CA GLY A 305 -5.23 -3.21 -18.69
C GLY A 305 -5.49 -1.96 -17.82
N TRP A 306 -4.60 -0.98 -17.82
CA TRP A 306 -4.78 0.24 -17.05
C TRP A 306 -5.66 1.25 -17.77
N GLU A 307 -6.69 1.73 -17.09
CA GLU A 307 -7.63 2.74 -17.56
C GLU A 307 -7.60 3.97 -16.66
N THR A 308 -7.82 5.13 -17.26
CA THR A 308 -7.90 6.39 -16.52
C THR A 308 -8.92 7.32 -17.17
N GLN A 309 -9.48 8.21 -16.37
CA GLN A 309 -10.32 9.33 -16.83
C GLN A 309 -9.55 10.66 -16.76
N ASP A 310 -8.35 10.67 -16.19
CA ASP A 310 -7.50 11.87 -16.10
C ASP A 310 -6.53 11.89 -17.27
N ALA A 311 -6.53 12.98 -18.04
CA ALA A 311 -5.73 13.14 -19.26
C ALA A 311 -4.22 13.07 -18.98
N ARG A 312 -3.76 13.59 -17.84
CA ARG A 312 -2.33 13.55 -17.42
C ARG A 312 -1.87 12.12 -17.18
N TYR A 313 -2.74 11.29 -16.58
CA TYR A 313 -2.45 9.87 -16.41
C TYR A 313 -2.53 9.08 -17.72
N ALA A 314 -3.42 9.46 -18.63
CA ALA A 314 -3.48 8.81 -19.94
C ALA A 314 -2.14 8.95 -20.69
N GLU A 315 -1.54 10.13 -20.64
CA GLU A 315 -0.22 10.40 -21.23
C GLU A 315 0.88 9.59 -20.51
N ARG A 316 0.89 9.57 -19.17
CA ARG A 316 1.86 8.78 -18.37
C ARG A 316 1.76 7.28 -18.65
N ILE A 317 0.54 6.74 -18.80
CA ILE A 317 0.30 5.32 -19.12
C ILE A 317 0.77 5.03 -20.56
N ALA A 318 0.49 5.89 -21.51
CA ALA A 318 0.97 5.75 -22.89
C ALA A 318 2.52 5.75 -22.95
N GLY A 319 3.16 6.69 -22.23
CA GLY A 319 4.61 6.72 -22.07
C GLY A 319 5.17 5.44 -21.46
N LEU A 320 4.55 4.95 -20.37
CA LEU A 320 4.94 3.68 -19.74
C LEU A 320 4.88 2.50 -20.71
N ARG A 321 3.80 2.39 -21.52
CA ARG A 321 3.65 1.31 -22.51
C ARG A 321 4.76 1.35 -23.56
N ALA A 322 5.06 2.54 -24.07
CA ALA A 322 6.14 2.75 -25.05
C ALA A 322 7.52 2.38 -24.44
N ASP A 323 7.80 2.84 -23.22
CA ASP A 323 9.05 2.57 -22.53
C ASP A 323 9.24 1.08 -22.19
N LEU A 324 8.16 0.39 -21.75
CA LEU A 324 8.21 -1.05 -21.51
C LEU A 324 8.45 -1.84 -22.80
N ALA A 325 7.91 -1.40 -23.93
CA ALA A 325 8.19 -1.99 -25.24
C ALA A 325 9.65 -1.78 -25.65
N ALA A 326 10.20 -0.57 -25.45
CA ALA A 326 11.61 -0.27 -25.69
C ALA A 326 12.53 -1.12 -24.79
N LEU A 327 12.18 -1.30 -23.53
CA LEU A 327 12.92 -2.14 -22.60
C LEU A 327 12.90 -3.62 -23.02
N ALA A 328 11.75 -4.12 -23.49
CA ALA A 328 11.64 -5.48 -24.02
C ALA A 328 12.52 -5.70 -25.25
N ALA A 329 12.53 -4.75 -26.19
CA ALA A 329 13.38 -4.81 -27.36
C ALA A 329 14.89 -4.82 -27.01
N ARG A 330 15.26 -4.17 -25.90
CA ARG A 330 16.63 -4.14 -25.40
C ARG A 330 17.05 -5.45 -24.72
N ILE A 331 16.15 -6.07 -23.99
CA ILE A 331 16.44 -7.33 -23.25
C ILE A 331 16.44 -8.53 -24.19
N ALA A 332 15.64 -8.53 -25.24
CA ALA A 332 15.52 -9.66 -26.17
C ALA A 332 16.86 -10.11 -26.81
N PRO A 333 17.74 -9.22 -27.31
CA PRO A 333 19.06 -9.61 -27.82
C PRO A 333 20.01 -10.09 -26.71
N ALA A 334 19.88 -9.57 -25.52
CA ALA A 334 20.74 -9.85 -24.37
C ALA A 334 20.50 -11.25 -23.77
N ALA A 335 19.43 -11.95 -24.17
CA ALA A 335 19.24 -13.36 -23.81
C ALA A 335 20.34 -14.26 -24.41
N ALA A 336 21.03 -13.79 -25.46
CA ALA A 336 22.15 -14.50 -26.07
C ALA A 336 23.53 -14.16 -25.48
N GLU A 337 23.66 -12.99 -24.84
CA GLU A 337 24.91 -12.52 -24.24
C GLU A 337 24.68 -11.94 -22.84
N PRO A 338 25.57 -12.26 -21.85
CA PRO A 338 25.47 -11.68 -20.51
C PRO A 338 25.55 -10.14 -20.52
N PHE A 339 24.68 -9.46 -19.78
CA PHE A 339 24.74 -8.02 -19.59
C PHE A 339 24.82 -7.64 -18.10
N PRO A 340 25.59 -6.57 -17.76
CA PRO A 340 25.68 -6.12 -16.38
C PRO A 340 24.33 -5.49 -15.92
N TRP A 341 23.85 -5.89 -14.75
CA TRP A 341 22.62 -5.35 -14.14
C TRP A 341 22.69 -3.84 -13.91
N ASP A 342 23.89 -3.36 -13.52
CA ASP A 342 24.10 -1.92 -13.31
C ASP A 342 24.04 -1.13 -14.62
N ALA A 343 24.50 -1.71 -15.74
CA ALA A 343 24.37 -1.08 -17.04
C ALA A 343 22.90 -0.96 -17.47
N LEU A 344 22.12 -2.05 -17.35
CA LEU A 344 20.69 -2.01 -17.63
C LEU A 344 19.96 -0.93 -16.82
N HIS A 345 20.26 -0.85 -15.52
CA HIS A 345 19.67 0.18 -14.65
C HIS A 345 20.06 1.60 -15.08
N ARG A 346 21.35 1.84 -15.42
CA ARG A 346 21.81 3.17 -15.88
C ARG A 346 21.17 3.58 -17.20
N ASP A 347 21.06 2.64 -18.13
CA ASP A 347 20.46 2.92 -19.42
C ASP A 347 18.95 3.21 -19.31
N ALA A 348 18.28 2.62 -18.32
CA ALA A 348 16.89 2.93 -18.03
C ALA A 348 16.69 4.38 -17.53
N ALA A 349 17.74 5.11 -17.16
CA ALA A 349 17.64 6.52 -16.80
C ALA A 349 17.13 7.42 -17.96
N ALA A 350 17.24 6.94 -19.20
CA ALA A 350 16.67 7.62 -20.38
C ALA A 350 15.15 7.44 -20.53
N LEU A 351 14.54 6.51 -19.79
CA LEU A 351 13.12 6.24 -19.79
C LEU A 351 12.35 7.15 -18.83
N GLY A 352 11.04 7.22 -18.97
CA GLY A 352 10.17 7.90 -18.02
C GLY A 352 10.23 7.27 -16.60
N THR A 353 9.93 8.07 -15.60
CA THR A 353 9.99 7.66 -14.18
C THR A 353 9.14 6.42 -13.89
N GLU A 354 7.99 6.27 -14.53
CA GLU A 354 7.11 5.08 -14.41
C GLU A 354 7.84 3.80 -14.83
N ALA A 355 8.54 3.82 -15.96
CA ALA A 355 9.27 2.66 -16.48
C ALA A 355 10.52 2.36 -15.65
N GLN A 356 11.23 3.41 -15.18
CA GLN A 356 12.37 3.25 -14.27
C GLN A 356 11.95 2.51 -13.00
N GLU A 357 10.88 2.94 -12.33
CA GLU A 357 10.40 2.32 -11.10
C GLU A 357 9.77 0.94 -11.34
N ARG A 358 9.18 0.72 -12.53
CA ARG A 358 8.75 -0.61 -12.94
C ARG A 358 9.93 -1.56 -13.08
N LEU A 359 11.00 -1.14 -13.75
CA LEU A 359 12.23 -1.95 -13.87
C LEU A 359 12.82 -2.28 -12.49
N VAL A 360 12.89 -1.30 -11.58
CA VAL A 360 13.35 -1.55 -10.20
C VAL A 360 12.53 -2.66 -9.54
N SER A 361 11.21 -2.64 -9.68
CA SER A 361 10.33 -3.69 -9.13
C SER A 361 10.59 -5.05 -9.75
N LEU A 362 10.79 -5.12 -11.08
CA LEU A 362 11.11 -6.37 -11.79
C LEU A 362 12.46 -6.94 -11.37
N LEU A 363 13.48 -6.09 -11.17
CA LEU A 363 14.79 -6.51 -10.67
C LEU A 363 14.71 -7.07 -9.26
N ILE A 364 13.92 -6.45 -8.38
CA ILE A 364 13.67 -6.96 -7.03
C ILE A 364 12.97 -8.32 -7.07
N ASP A 365 11.96 -8.48 -7.92
CA ASP A 365 11.24 -9.74 -8.09
C ASP A 365 12.17 -10.84 -8.64
N LEU A 366 13.03 -10.50 -9.58
CA LEU A 366 14.04 -11.42 -10.14
C LEU A 366 15.07 -11.85 -9.09
N GLY A 367 15.41 -10.97 -8.15
CA GLY A 367 16.32 -11.25 -7.04
C GLY A 367 15.88 -12.42 -6.15
N GLY A 368 14.57 -12.72 -6.16
CA GLY A 368 14.01 -13.90 -5.51
C GLY A 368 14.31 -13.94 -4.01
N GLU A 369 14.60 -15.12 -3.50
CA GLU A 369 14.84 -15.39 -2.07
C GLU A 369 15.98 -14.56 -1.46
N ALA A 370 16.95 -14.11 -2.28
CA ALA A 370 18.03 -13.24 -1.82
C ALA A 370 17.56 -11.86 -1.31
N MET A 371 16.26 -11.56 -1.46
CA MET A 371 15.63 -10.32 -0.98
C MET A 371 14.70 -10.55 0.22
N ASP A 372 14.49 -11.79 0.66
CA ASP A 372 13.45 -12.11 1.67
C ASP A 372 13.82 -11.73 3.11
N ASP A 373 15.09 -11.44 3.37
CA ASP A 373 15.57 -10.88 4.64
C ASP A 373 15.19 -9.39 4.81
N LEU A 374 15.00 -8.66 3.72
CA LEU A 374 14.75 -7.22 3.77
C LEU A 374 13.42 -6.84 4.43
N PRO A 375 12.29 -7.53 4.18
CA PRO A 375 11.05 -7.28 4.92
C PRO A 375 11.12 -7.56 6.42
N GLU A 376 12.05 -8.39 6.87
CA GLU A 376 12.22 -8.71 8.29
C GLU A 376 12.72 -7.50 9.11
N ALA A 377 13.43 -6.58 8.45
CA ALA A 377 13.95 -5.36 9.05
C ALA A 377 12.93 -4.20 9.06
N MET A 378 11.73 -4.41 8.52
CA MET A 378 10.69 -3.36 8.49
C MET A 378 10.01 -3.24 9.83
N ASP A 379 10.65 -2.53 10.74
CA ASP A 379 10.04 -2.14 11.99
C ASP A 379 9.29 -0.82 11.86
N ALA A 380 8.09 -0.72 12.45
CA ALA A 380 7.29 0.49 12.49
C ALA A 380 7.24 1.09 13.89
N ASP A 381 8.20 0.79 14.74
CA ASP A 381 8.32 1.47 16.02
C ASP A 381 8.63 2.96 15.80
N GLU A 382 7.55 3.72 15.67
CA GLU A 382 7.60 5.17 15.46
C GLU A 382 8.16 5.90 16.68
N ASP A 383 7.99 5.34 17.87
CA ASP A 383 8.42 5.98 19.11
C ASP A 383 9.93 5.84 19.33
N ALA A 384 10.52 4.70 19.02
CA ALA A 384 11.96 4.51 19.07
C ALA A 384 12.71 5.43 18.09
N ALA A 385 12.13 5.72 16.93
CA ALA A 385 12.70 6.62 15.94
C ALA A 385 12.60 8.13 16.31
N PHE A 386 12.01 8.46 17.47
CA PHE A 386 11.45 9.79 17.74
C PHE A 386 12.06 10.60 18.87
N ALA A 387 13.16 10.26 19.43
CA ALA A 387 13.80 11.11 20.43
C ALA A 387 14.17 12.49 19.86
N ILE A 388 13.76 13.57 20.52
CA ILE A 388 14.32 14.89 20.26
C ILE A 388 15.71 14.92 20.87
N ASP A 389 16.74 15.10 20.04
CA ASP A 389 18.08 15.33 20.52
C ASP A 389 18.23 16.79 20.95
N GLY A 390 17.94 17.04 22.21
CA GLY A 390 18.05 18.38 22.79
C GLY A 390 19.48 18.95 22.82
N ARG A 391 20.51 18.10 22.66
CA ARG A 391 21.91 18.52 22.63
C ARG A 391 22.37 18.97 21.24
N MET A 392 21.62 18.68 20.20
CA MET A 392 21.91 19.17 18.85
C MET A 392 22.01 20.70 18.86
N ARG A 393 22.93 21.26 18.11
CA ARG A 393 23.05 22.69 17.91
C ARG A 393 22.08 23.19 16.88
N LEU A 394 21.55 24.41 17.05
CA LEU A 394 20.63 25.03 16.09
C LEU A 394 21.27 25.18 14.71
N GLY A 395 22.57 25.52 14.62
CA GLY A 395 23.27 25.55 13.34
C GLY A 395 23.28 24.22 12.61
N ALA A 396 23.41 23.09 13.33
CA ALA A 396 23.31 21.74 12.75
C ALA A 396 21.88 21.42 12.32
N LEU A 397 20.87 21.85 13.08
CA LEU A 397 19.46 21.72 12.71
C LEU A 397 19.14 22.49 11.42
N ARG A 398 19.61 23.75 11.31
CA ARG A 398 19.44 24.59 10.11
C ARG A 398 20.12 23.99 8.88
N ALA A 399 21.35 23.51 9.03
CA ALA A 399 22.07 22.85 7.95
C ALA A 399 21.33 21.60 7.46
N GLY A 400 20.84 20.75 8.38
CA GLY A 400 20.06 19.58 8.04
C GLY A 400 18.71 19.92 7.41
N ALA A 401 18.05 20.97 7.89
CA ALA A 401 16.81 21.45 7.27
C ALA A 401 17.06 21.99 5.84
N ALA A 402 18.15 22.68 5.60
CA ALA A 402 18.52 23.14 4.26
C ALA A 402 18.77 21.95 3.30
N GLU A 403 19.36 20.87 3.79
CA GLU A 403 19.57 19.65 3.00
C GLU A 403 18.25 18.95 2.64
N VAL A 404 17.34 18.80 3.61
CA VAL A 404 16.09 18.01 3.44
C VAL A 404 14.96 18.87 2.87
N PHE A 405 14.80 20.10 3.36
CA PHE A 405 13.68 21.00 3.08
C PHE A 405 14.11 22.28 2.35
N GLY A 406 15.26 22.29 1.67
CA GLY A 406 15.77 23.48 0.98
C GLY A 406 14.77 24.08 -0.02
N TRP A 407 13.97 23.25 -0.68
CA TRP A 407 12.88 23.69 -1.55
C TRP A 407 11.83 24.50 -0.78
N ALA A 408 11.50 24.10 0.45
CA ALA A 408 10.52 24.78 1.29
C ALA A 408 11.07 26.12 1.84
N LEU A 409 12.34 26.15 2.18
CA LEU A 409 13.01 27.37 2.64
C LEU A 409 13.13 28.43 1.53
N ALA A 410 13.13 27.99 0.26
CA ALA A 410 13.16 28.87 -0.91
C ALA A 410 11.74 29.27 -1.41
N THR A 411 10.68 28.77 -0.77
CA THR A 411 9.31 28.99 -1.21
C THR A 411 8.64 30.09 -0.39
N ASP A 412 8.09 31.08 -1.09
CA ASP A 412 7.18 32.05 -0.49
C ASP A 412 5.77 31.45 -0.41
N PHE A 413 5.40 30.94 0.76
CA PHE A 413 4.11 30.30 0.98
C PHE A 413 2.94 31.28 1.10
N ASP A 414 3.19 32.58 1.15
CA ASP A 414 2.12 33.59 1.21
C ASP A 414 1.58 33.95 -0.17
N ARG A 415 2.26 33.53 -1.22
CA ARG A 415 1.78 33.70 -2.59
C ARG A 415 0.57 32.79 -2.86
N PRO A 416 -0.48 33.30 -3.51
CA PRO A 416 -1.67 32.50 -3.84
C PRO A 416 -1.35 31.22 -4.61
N GLU A 417 -0.41 31.27 -5.56
CA GLU A 417 0.00 30.11 -6.37
C GLU A 417 0.69 29.02 -5.53
N ALA A 418 1.42 29.40 -4.48
CA ALA A 418 2.02 28.43 -3.57
C ALA A 418 0.98 27.84 -2.62
N ARG A 419 0.02 28.66 -2.15
CA ARG A 419 -1.11 28.21 -1.34
C ARG A 419 -1.97 27.20 -2.10
N ALA A 420 -2.28 27.48 -3.36
CA ALA A 420 -3.08 26.63 -4.22
C ALA A 420 -2.52 25.22 -4.42
N ARG A 421 -1.25 25.04 -4.18
CA ARG A 421 -0.51 23.79 -4.39
C ARG A 421 -0.19 23.02 -3.12
N LEU A 422 -0.62 23.50 -1.95
CA LEU A 422 -0.39 22.82 -0.69
C LEU A 422 -1.48 21.78 -0.42
N TRP A 423 -1.08 20.71 0.22
CA TRP A 423 -2.01 19.70 0.71
C TRP A 423 -2.45 20.04 2.13
N TYR A 424 -3.74 19.85 2.42
CA TYR A 424 -4.32 20.04 3.74
C TYR A 424 -4.89 18.77 4.31
N VAL A 425 -4.90 18.67 5.64
CA VAL A 425 -5.73 17.72 6.38
C VAL A 425 -6.97 18.48 6.86
N SER A 426 -8.16 18.03 6.47
CA SER A 426 -9.41 18.50 7.05
C SER A 426 -9.63 17.80 8.39
N ALA A 427 -9.85 18.57 9.46
CA ALA A 427 -10.06 18.02 10.80
C ALA A 427 -11.32 17.15 10.90
N ASP A 428 -12.40 17.51 10.18
CA ASP A 428 -13.67 16.79 10.24
C ASP A 428 -13.60 15.38 9.67
N LYS A 429 -12.68 15.13 8.74
CA LYS A 429 -12.59 13.84 8.03
C LYS A 429 -11.21 13.22 8.02
N ALA A 430 -10.21 13.89 8.59
CA ALA A 430 -8.80 13.51 8.46
C ALA A 430 -8.40 13.19 6.99
N GLU A 431 -9.07 13.82 6.03
CA GLU A 431 -8.85 13.64 4.60
C GLU A 431 -7.94 14.73 4.08
N PRO A 432 -6.82 14.41 3.44
CA PRO A 432 -6.03 15.39 2.72
C PRO A 432 -6.88 16.00 1.60
N ARG A 433 -6.88 17.29 1.53
CA ARG A 433 -7.47 18.04 0.44
C ARG A 433 -6.40 18.79 -0.29
N LEU A 434 -6.56 18.94 -1.60
CA LEU A 434 -5.80 19.92 -2.34
C LEU A 434 -6.17 21.31 -1.82
N ALA A 435 -5.15 22.12 -1.65
CA ALA A 435 -5.32 23.53 -1.37
C ALA A 435 -6.18 24.18 -2.43
N GLU A 436 -6.88 25.07 -1.94
CA GLU A 436 -7.88 26.02 -2.37
C GLU A 436 -9.30 25.53 -2.35
N ARG A 437 -9.90 26.03 -1.32
CA ARG A 437 -11.21 26.63 -1.47
C ARG A 437 -10.97 28.10 -1.75
N GLU A 438 -11.17 28.52 -2.96
CA GLU A 438 -11.09 29.94 -3.36
C GLU A 438 -12.05 30.84 -2.56
N GLU A 439 -12.99 30.31 -1.79
CA GLU A 439 -14.15 30.99 -1.25
C GLU A 439 -14.34 30.92 0.27
N ALA A 440 -13.46 30.24 1.02
CA ALA A 440 -13.61 30.19 2.48
C ALA A 440 -12.30 30.44 3.21
N PRO A 441 -12.30 31.25 4.28
CA PRO A 441 -11.15 31.34 5.16
C PRO A 441 -10.80 29.94 5.66
N LEU A 442 -9.48 29.64 5.74
CA LEU A 442 -8.98 28.42 6.37
C LEU A 442 -9.58 28.31 7.77
N GLU A 443 -10.33 27.26 8.00
CA GLU A 443 -10.80 26.97 9.33
C GLU A 443 -9.59 26.68 10.24
N PRO A 444 -9.60 27.05 11.52
CA PRO A 444 -8.44 26.92 12.41
C PRO A 444 -7.87 25.50 12.54
N TRP A 445 -8.65 24.49 12.16
CA TRP A 445 -8.29 23.06 12.18
C TRP A 445 -7.80 22.51 10.84
N GLU A 446 -7.86 23.28 9.77
CA GLU A 446 -7.27 22.88 8.49
C GLU A 446 -5.76 23.12 8.53
N GLN A 447 -4.99 22.04 8.72
CA GLN A 447 -3.53 22.13 8.74
C GLN A 447 -2.96 21.69 7.41
N PRO A 448 -1.96 22.40 6.88
CA PRO A 448 -1.23 21.93 5.72
C PRO A 448 -0.52 20.61 6.06
N LEU A 449 -0.66 19.59 5.21
CA LEU A 449 0.23 18.43 5.22
C LEU A 449 1.66 18.81 4.80
N ALA A 450 1.91 20.10 4.63
CA ALA A 450 3.16 20.65 4.20
C ALA A 450 4.14 20.71 5.36
N THR A 451 4.76 19.60 5.66
CA THR A 451 5.91 19.54 6.55
C THR A 451 6.95 20.59 6.25
N GLY A 452 7.19 20.85 4.97
CA GLY A 452 8.14 21.86 4.53
C GLY A 452 7.74 23.27 4.97
N ARG A 453 6.44 23.63 4.88
CA ARG A 453 5.94 24.91 5.36
C ARG A 453 6.13 25.07 6.87
N ASP A 454 5.75 24.03 7.63
CA ASP A 454 5.87 24.04 9.09
C ASP A 454 7.33 24.13 9.54
N VAL A 455 8.23 23.43 8.82
CA VAL A 455 9.67 23.53 9.04
C VAL A 455 10.19 24.92 8.70
N ALA A 456 9.80 25.50 7.57
CA ALA A 456 10.21 26.84 7.18
C ALA A 456 9.74 27.89 8.19
N ALA A 457 8.51 27.82 8.64
CA ALA A 457 7.95 28.71 9.66
C ALA A 457 8.69 28.57 11.01
N ALA A 458 8.97 27.32 11.45
CA ALA A 458 9.71 27.08 12.68
C ALA A 458 11.13 27.65 12.62
N LEU A 459 11.84 27.46 11.50
CA LEU A 459 13.19 27.96 11.33
C LEU A 459 13.22 29.48 11.23
N ALA A 460 12.23 30.11 10.58
CA ALA A 460 12.09 31.57 10.57
C ALA A 460 11.88 32.11 11.98
N ALA A 461 11.02 31.46 12.78
CA ALA A 461 10.79 31.85 14.17
C ALA A 461 12.01 31.64 15.09
N LEU A 462 12.90 30.74 14.73
CA LEU A 462 14.16 30.47 15.44
C LEU A 462 15.37 31.22 14.84
N SER A 463 15.16 32.13 13.86
CA SER A 463 16.26 32.76 13.12
C SER A 463 17.16 33.61 14.01
N ASP A 464 16.61 34.27 15.03
CA ASP A 464 17.33 35.15 15.95
C ASP A 464 18.14 34.39 17.01
N GLU A 465 17.92 33.08 17.14
CA GLU A 465 18.62 32.24 18.09
C GLU A 465 20.02 31.88 17.54
N PRO A 466 21.10 31.95 18.38
CA PRO A 466 22.44 31.71 17.87
C PRO A 466 22.72 30.27 17.51
N ASP A 467 23.52 30.02 16.48
CA ASP A 467 23.84 28.68 15.97
C ASP A 467 24.45 27.72 16.99
N HIS A 468 25.14 28.27 17.99
CA HIS A 468 25.77 27.48 19.06
C HIS A 468 24.80 27.06 20.16
N GLU A 469 23.58 27.60 20.19
CA GLU A 469 22.58 27.22 21.17
C GLU A 469 22.08 25.81 20.92
N THR A 470 21.63 25.15 21.99
CA THR A 470 21.06 23.82 21.90
C THR A 470 19.60 23.86 21.53
N VAL A 471 19.17 22.88 20.74
CA VAL A 471 17.75 22.68 20.38
C VAL A 471 16.88 22.58 21.64
N GLY A 472 17.35 21.90 22.70
CA GLY A 472 16.64 21.80 23.96
C GLY A 472 16.35 23.15 24.61
N ALA A 473 17.36 24.04 24.69
CA ALA A 473 17.20 25.36 25.27
C ALA A 473 16.24 26.23 24.43
N ALA A 474 16.36 26.20 23.11
CA ALA A 474 15.48 26.92 22.20
C ALA A 474 14.01 26.43 22.32
N LEU A 475 13.80 25.11 22.38
CA LEU A 475 12.44 24.53 22.53
C LEU A 475 11.82 24.71 23.93
N MET A 476 12.60 25.00 24.94
CA MET A 476 12.05 25.43 26.23
C MET A 476 11.40 26.82 26.15
N ARG A 477 11.90 27.69 25.30
CA ARG A 477 11.32 29.03 25.04
C ARG A 477 10.24 29.00 23.97
N ARG A 478 10.36 28.07 23.01
CA ARG A 478 9.47 27.94 21.83
C ARG A 478 8.93 26.51 21.69
N PRO A 479 8.16 26.01 22.66
CA PRO A 479 7.68 24.62 22.67
C PRO A 479 6.75 24.26 21.51
N GLU A 480 6.11 25.25 20.87
CA GLU A 480 5.26 25.12 19.69
C GLU A 480 6.01 24.54 18.48
N HIS A 481 7.33 24.77 18.39
CA HIS A 481 8.14 24.25 17.28
C HIS A 481 8.65 22.82 17.48
N ARG A 482 8.31 22.20 18.59
CA ARG A 482 8.79 20.85 18.95
C ARG A 482 8.52 19.83 17.85
N HIS A 483 7.34 19.89 17.22
CA HIS A 483 6.96 18.96 16.16
C HIS A 483 7.84 19.15 14.90
N SER A 484 8.01 20.37 14.43
CA SER A 484 8.82 20.68 13.24
C SER A 484 10.28 20.33 13.43
N VAL A 485 10.85 20.67 14.60
CA VAL A 485 12.22 20.31 14.95
C VAL A 485 12.43 18.78 14.97
N ARG A 486 11.51 18.06 15.61
CA ARG A 486 11.54 16.60 15.64
C ARG A 486 11.51 16.01 14.23
N ARG A 487 10.78 16.62 13.32
CA ARG A 487 10.67 16.20 11.94
C ARG A 487 11.96 16.37 11.15
N VAL A 488 12.66 17.49 11.33
CA VAL A 488 14.00 17.69 10.76
C VAL A 488 14.97 16.64 11.28
N GLN A 489 15.01 16.44 12.59
CA GLN A 489 15.90 15.46 13.22
C GLN A 489 15.62 14.03 12.74
N ARG A 490 14.35 13.69 12.55
CA ARG A 490 13.96 12.40 11.98
C ARG A 490 14.48 12.24 10.56
N ALA A 491 14.24 13.21 9.70
CA ALA A 491 14.67 13.15 8.32
C ALA A 491 16.20 13.00 8.18
N LEU A 492 16.96 13.54 9.12
CA LEU A 492 18.41 13.37 9.19
C LEU A 492 18.83 11.94 9.58
N ARG A 493 18.07 11.29 10.45
CA ARG A 493 18.33 9.90 10.89
C ARG A 493 17.74 8.86 9.94
N LEU A 494 16.56 9.15 9.41
CA LEU A 494 15.78 8.31 8.53
C LEU A 494 15.60 9.01 7.18
N PRO A 495 16.60 9.00 6.29
CA PRO A 495 16.63 9.87 5.12
C PRO A 495 15.51 9.61 4.10
N TYR A 496 14.85 8.44 4.15
CA TYR A 496 13.68 8.12 3.32
C TYR A 496 12.34 8.28 4.06
N ALA A 497 12.30 9.01 5.18
CA ALA A 497 11.09 9.19 5.98
C ALA A 497 10.22 10.38 5.53
N GLU A 498 10.77 11.31 4.75
CA GLU A 498 10.09 12.57 4.42
C GLU A 498 9.90 12.73 2.92
N ILE A 499 8.68 13.06 2.53
CA ILE A 499 8.34 13.41 1.14
C ILE A 499 8.91 14.79 0.86
N ARG A 500 9.74 14.90 -0.19
CA ARG A 500 10.49 16.11 -0.46
C ARG A 500 9.73 17.21 -1.20
N ASP A 501 8.65 16.84 -1.91
CA ASP A 501 7.84 17.78 -2.69
C ASP A 501 6.40 17.76 -2.20
N ASN A 502 6.06 18.63 -1.25
CA ASN A 502 4.67 18.81 -0.84
C ASN A 502 3.94 19.85 -1.71
N LEU A 503 4.66 20.56 -2.56
CA LEU A 503 4.07 21.39 -3.58
C LEU A 503 3.68 20.50 -4.76
N ILE A 504 2.44 20.56 -5.14
CA ILE A 504 1.96 19.90 -6.35
C ILE A 504 2.42 20.75 -7.52
N GLY A 505 3.43 20.28 -8.23
CA GLY A 505 3.77 20.83 -9.54
C GLY A 505 2.60 20.66 -10.50
N ALA A 506 2.61 21.37 -11.63
CA ALA A 506 1.57 21.25 -12.65
C ALA A 506 1.36 19.80 -13.13
N ASP A 507 2.42 18.99 -13.08
CA ASP A 507 2.45 17.61 -13.56
C ASP A 507 2.17 16.56 -12.47
N LEU A 508 2.06 16.98 -11.20
CA LEU A 508 1.77 16.10 -10.09
C LEU A 508 0.30 16.18 -9.71
N VAL A 509 -0.27 15.05 -9.39
CA VAL A 509 -1.65 14.96 -8.93
C VAL A 509 -1.70 14.31 -7.55
N PRO A 510 -2.69 14.67 -6.75
CA PRO A 510 -2.83 14.15 -5.38
C PRO A 510 -2.81 12.63 -5.30
N VAL A 511 -3.34 11.97 -6.29
CA VAL A 511 -3.40 10.51 -6.36
C VAL A 511 -2.01 9.84 -6.39
N ASP A 512 -0.93 10.56 -6.66
CA ASP A 512 0.44 10.03 -6.60
C ASP A 512 0.81 9.55 -5.19
N LEU A 513 0.31 10.20 -4.13
CA LEU A 513 0.48 9.69 -2.75
C LEU A 513 -0.23 8.35 -2.53
N LEU A 514 -1.39 8.17 -3.15
CA LEU A 514 -2.13 6.91 -3.06
C LEU A 514 -1.42 5.79 -3.81
N ARG A 515 -0.79 6.09 -4.93
CA ARG A 515 -0.02 5.12 -5.71
C ARG A 515 1.18 4.59 -4.93
N CYS A 516 1.89 5.44 -4.20
CA CYS A 516 2.94 5.00 -3.29
C CYS A 516 2.41 3.95 -2.30
N LYS A 517 1.25 4.21 -1.68
CA LYS A 517 0.59 3.25 -0.80
C LYS A 517 0.23 1.94 -1.52
N LEU A 518 -0.20 2.00 -2.78
CA LEU A 518 -0.49 0.79 -3.56
C LEU A 518 0.74 -0.10 -3.71
N ALA A 519 1.90 0.50 -3.95
CA ALA A 519 3.17 -0.22 -4.05
C ALA A 519 3.54 -0.88 -2.72
N PHE A 520 3.32 -0.22 -1.58
CA PHE A 520 3.51 -0.82 -0.24
C PHE A 520 2.66 -2.06 -0.04
N PHE A 521 1.36 -1.94 -0.26
CA PHE A 521 0.44 -3.06 -0.03
C PHE A 521 0.59 -4.17 -1.06
N GLY A 522 1.01 -3.84 -2.28
CA GLY A 522 1.13 -4.79 -3.38
C GLY A 522 -0.14 -4.87 -4.25
N ALA A 523 -1.00 -3.86 -4.20
CA ALA A 523 -2.15 -3.76 -5.10
C ALA A 523 -1.69 -3.55 -6.56
N THR A 524 -2.40 -4.16 -7.49
CA THR A 524 -1.97 -4.21 -8.90
C THR A 524 -2.79 -3.33 -9.81
N ARG A 525 -4.07 -3.13 -9.47
CA ARG A 525 -4.93 -2.34 -10.32
C ARG A 525 -4.76 -0.86 -10.03
N PHE A 526 -4.60 -0.12 -11.10
CA PHE A 526 -4.56 1.33 -11.11
C PHE A 526 -5.72 1.83 -11.99
N ASP A 527 -6.70 2.48 -11.38
CA ASP A 527 -7.87 3.02 -12.07
C ASP A 527 -8.20 4.38 -11.42
N PRO A 528 -7.50 5.46 -11.80
CA PRO A 528 -7.76 6.80 -11.27
C PRO A 528 -9.09 7.32 -11.85
N ARG A 529 -10.10 7.38 -10.99
CA ARG A 529 -11.40 7.95 -11.33
C ARG A 529 -11.38 9.48 -11.32
N SER A 530 -10.46 10.03 -10.55
CA SER A 530 -10.17 11.44 -10.52
C SER A 530 -8.73 11.64 -10.04
N ASP A 531 -8.29 12.87 -10.00
CA ASP A 531 -7.00 13.26 -9.43
C ASP A 531 -6.86 12.98 -7.92
N ARG A 532 -7.95 12.60 -7.23
CA ARG A 532 -8.01 12.39 -5.77
C ARG A 532 -8.46 11.00 -5.35
N TRP A 533 -8.77 10.12 -6.29
CA TRP A 533 -9.40 8.85 -5.95
C TRP A 533 -8.98 7.73 -6.89
N LEU A 534 -8.58 6.59 -6.30
CA LEU A 534 -8.20 5.35 -6.99
C LEU A 534 -9.17 4.23 -6.66
N ARG A 535 -9.51 3.45 -7.67
CA ARG A 535 -10.05 2.11 -7.47
C ARG A 535 -8.91 1.12 -7.47
N ILE A 536 -8.85 0.27 -6.45
CA ILE A 536 -7.81 -0.76 -6.34
C ILE A 536 -8.42 -2.14 -6.16
N ALA A 537 -7.68 -3.17 -6.56
CA ALA A 537 -7.98 -4.55 -6.24
C ALA A 537 -6.78 -5.18 -5.51
N MET A 538 -7.03 -5.60 -4.28
CA MET A 538 -6.05 -6.30 -3.44
C MET A 538 -6.06 -7.79 -3.80
N TYR A 539 -4.89 -8.44 -3.76
CA TYR A 539 -4.73 -9.87 -4.09
C TYR A 539 -5.17 -10.31 -5.50
N ARG A 540 -5.34 -9.37 -6.43
CA ARG A 540 -5.51 -9.73 -7.84
C ARG A 540 -4.22 -10.40 -8.33
N GLY A 541 -4.34 -11.54 -8.99
CA GLY A 541 -3.19 -12.36 -9.42
C GLY A 541 -2.67 -13.35 -8.38
N ALA A 542 -3.03 -13.19 -7.10
CA ALA A 542 -2.61 -14.09 -6.03
C ALA A 542 -3.33 -15.45 -6.11
N PRO A 543 -2.72 -16.55 -5.62
CA PRO A 543 -3.41 -17.82 -5.44
C PRO A 543 -4.52 -17.70 -4.40
N THR A 544 -5.48 -18.62 -4.43
CA THR A 544 -6.45 -18.78 -3.35
C THR A 544 -5.83 -19.61 -2.21
N PRO A 545 -6.33 -19.48 -0.94
CA PRO A 545 -5.77 -20.21 0.19
C PRO A 545 -5.71 -21.73 -0.01
N GLU A 546 -6.74 -22.34 -0.58
CA GLU A 546 -6.81 -23.79 -0.80
C GLU A 546 -5.72 -24.30 -1.75
N ARG A 547 -5.29 -23.46 -2.68
CA ARG A 547 -4.22 -23.81 -3.65
C ARG A 547 -2.82 -23.58 -3.10
N MET A 548 -2.70 -22.64 -2.18
CA MET A 548 -1.41 -22.22 -1.66
C MET A 548 -1.08 -22.91 -0.34
N LEU A 549 -2.07 -23.10 0.50
CA LEU A 549 -1.96 -23.66 1.85
C LEU A 549 -2.99 -24.82 2.03
N PRO A 550 -2.89 -25.91 1.28
CA PRO A 550 -3.88 -26.99 1.39
C PRO A 550 -3.88 -27.61 2.80
N ALA A 551 -5.07 -28.02 3.28
CA ALA A 551 -5.29 -28.60 4.61
C ALA A 551 -4.49 -29.87 4.84
#